data_e55a102fcc5c2924e3b2d8ceece20cb7
#
_entry.id   e55a102fcc5c2924e3b2d8ceece20cb7
#
_cell.length_a   1.000
_cell.length_b   1.000
_cell.length_c   1.000
_cell.angle_alpha   90.00
_cell.angle_beta   90.00
_cell.angle_gamma   90.00
#
_symmetry.space_group_name_H-M   'P 1'
#
loop_
_entity.id
_entity.type
_entity.pdbx_description
1 polymer ?
#
loop_
_entity_poly.entity_id
_entity_poly.type
_entity_poly.pdbx_seq_one_letter_code
_entity_poly.pdbx_strand_id
1 'polypeptide(L)'
;MTAMADTLPFTKGHGTENDFVLVPDLEGALDLMPSQVALLADRRAGIGGDGVIRVVPTSAAAEESVRAQADVARWFMDYRNADGSAAEMCGNGSRVFAAYLRREGLETADEFAIATRSGAKRVRFEAGGLIAVNLGPWRFRDEADAGDDGIDALVHLDGHQPFSAVSLDLGNPHTVVALPENVDLNGLDLSRPPVVNPAPPQGTNVEFVRPHGLGHLSMRVHERGVGETRSCGTGACAAALATRFWAGEGAPDVWTVDVPGGRLRVTALPGQEVELAGPAVLVADGVTTLV
;
A
#
# COMPACT_ATOMS: atom_id res chain seq x y z
N MET A 1 -45.20 8.48 -6.45
CA MET A 1 -44.23 7.51 -5.94
C MET A 1 -42.87 8.13 -6.15
N THR A 2 -42.27 8.69 -5.10
CA THR A 2 -40.91 9.22 -5.13
C THR A 2 -40.02 7.97 -5.19
N ALA A 3 -39.24 7.81 -6.26
CA ALA A 3 -38.20 6.81 -6.30
C ALA A 3 -37.34 7.01 -5.03
N MET A 4 -37.23 6.02 -4.19
CA MET A 4 -36.21 6.04 -3.14
C MET A 4 -34.90 6.21 -3.85
N ALA A 5 -34.18 7.30 -3.58
CA ALA A 5 -32.82 7.45 -4.06
C ALA A 5 -32.05 6.21 -3.59
N ASP A 6 -31.39 5.53 -4.53
CA ASP A 6 -30.57 4.37 -4.21
C ASP A 6 -29.51 4.82 -3.18
N THR A 7 -29.57 4.23 -1.98
CA THR A 7 -28.64 4.55 -0.90
C THR A 7 -27.54 3.49 -0.85
N LEU A 8 -26.31 3.94 -0.67
CA LEU A 8 -25.13 3.09 -0.60
C LEU A 8 -24.57 3.09 0.82
N PRO A 9 -24.55 1.96 1.53
CA PRO A 9 -23.86 1.85 2.80
C PRO A 9 -22.34 1.92 2.57
N PHE A 10 -21.62 2.51 3.51
CA PHE A 10 -20.17 2.55 3.47
C PHE A 10 -19.57 2.45 4.87
N THR A 11 -18.31 2.03 4.92
CA THR A 11 -17.43 2.14 6.08
C THR A 11 -16.20 2.97 5.70
N LYS A 12 -15.84 3.94 6.52
CA LYS A 12 -14.58 4.67 6.43
C LYS A 12 -13.53 3.99 7.27
N GLY A 13 -12.33 3.75 6.71
CA GLY A 13 -11.22 3.17 7.44
C GLY A 13 -9.86 3.60 6.91
N HIS A 14 -8.80 3.37 7.69
CA HIS A 14 -7.43 3.64 7.26
C HIS A 14 -6.43 2.62 7.80
N GLY A 15 -5.34 2.41 7.05
CA GLY A 15 -4.13 1.74 7.52
C GLY A 15 -2.99 2.76 7.56
N THR A 16 -2.52 3.12 8.77
CA THR A 16 -1.48 4.15 8.93
C THR A 16 -1.78 5.46 8.17
N GLU A 17 -3.02 5.97 8.33
CA GLU A 17 -3.55 7.20 7.72
C GLU A 17 -3.64 7.22 6.17
N ASN A 18 -3.42 6.10 5.51
CA ASN A 18 -3.85 5.90 4.13
C ASN A 18 -5.30 5.38 4.18
N ASP A 19 -6.26 6.16 3.68
CA ASP A 19 -7.67 6.04 4.03
C ASP A 19 -8.58 5.67 2.86
N PHE A 20 -9.58 4.84 3.16
CA PHE A 20 -10.44 4.23 2.16
C PHE A 20 -11.91 4.34 2.54
N VAL A 21 -12.75 4.37 1.50
CA VAL A 21 -14.20 4.16 1.59
C VAL A 21 -14.48 2.71 1.19
N LEU A 22 -14.92 1.88 2.13
CA LEU A 22 -15.33 0.50 1.84
C LEU A 22 -16.82 0.47 1.50
N VAL A 23 -17.17 -0.20 0.42
CA VAL A 23 -18.54 -0.35 -0.07
C VAL A 23 -18.88 -1.83 -0.11
N PRO A 24 -19.80 -2.32 0.75
CA PRO A 24 -20.24 -3.70 0.71
C PRO A 24 -21.11 -3.97 -0.53
N ASP A 25 -20.75 -5.03 -1.24
CA ASP A 25 -21.51 -5.58 -2.37
C ASP A 25 -21.51 -7.12 -2.28
N LEU A 26 -22.21 -7.63 -1.29
CA LEU A 26 -22.16 -9.05 -0.95
C LEU A 26 -22.86 -9.95 -1.98
N GLU A 27 -23.69 -9.36 -2.85
CA GLU A 27 -24.37 -10.05 -3.94
C GLU A 27 -23.65 -9.89 -5.29
N GLY A 28 -22.66 -9.00 -5.39
CA GLY A 28 -21.94 -8.70 -6.64
C GLY A 28 -22.81 -7.97 -7.66
N ALA A 29 -23.78 -7.18 -7.20
CA ALA A 29 -24.75 -6.50 -8.04
C ALA A 29 -24.39 -5.04 -8.36
N LEU A 30 -23.43 -4.44 -7.66
CA LEU A 30 -23.03 -3.05 -7.86
C LEU A 30 -22.07 -2.93 -9.06
N ASP A 31 -22.37 -2.01 -9.95
CA ASP A 31 -21.46 -1.57 -11.00
C ASP A 31 -21.08 -0.09 -10.75
N LEU A 32 -20.01 0.10 -9.98
CA LEU A 32 -19.51 1.43 -9.65
C LEU A 32 -18.74 2.01 -10.83
N MET A 33 -19.32 3.02 -11.47
CA MET A 33 -18.63 3.77 -12.54
C MET A 33 -17.44 4.54 -11.98
N PRO A 34 -16.36 4.74 -12.77
CA PRO A 34 -15.18 5.51 -12.31
C PRO A 34 -15.53 6.91 -11.77
N SER A 35 -16.53 7.58 -12.36
CA SER A 35 -16.99 8.89 -11.89
C SER A 35 -17.67 8.84 -10.51
N GLN A 36 -18.39 7.75 -10.20
CA GLN A 36 -19.00 7.55 -8.89
C GLN A 36 -17.92 7.27 -7.83
N VAL A 37 -16.92 6.47 -8.17
CA VAL A 37 -15.76 6.23 -7.32
C VAL A 37 -15.03 7.54 -7.01
N ALA A 38 -14.76 8.36 -8.04
CA ALA A 38 -14.11 9.66 -7.88
C ALA A 38 -14.94 10.60 -6.98
N LEU A 39 -16.28 10.58 -7.13
CA LEU A 39 -17.15 11.36 -6.27
C LEU A 39 -17.13 10.89 -4.82
N LEU A 40 -17.18 9.56 -4.57
CA LEU A 40 -17.09 8.99 -3.22
C LEU A 40 -15.76 9.34 -2.56
N ALA A 41 -14.66 9.32 -3.33
CA ALA A 41 -13.30 9.60 -2.84
C ALA A 41 -13.00 11.10 -2.68
N ASP A 42 -13.82 12.00 -3.25
CA ASP A 42 -13.60 13.43 -3.13
C ASP A 42 -13.70 13.90 -1.66
N ARG A 43 -12.64 14.57 -1.18
CA ARG A 43 -12.54 14.99 0.24
C ARG A 43 -13.40 16.20 0.60
N ARG A 44 -14.05 16.85 -0.37
CA ARG A 44 -14.89 18.05 -0.18
C ARG A 44 -16.34 17.80 -0.55
N ALA A 45 -16.57 17.14 -1.68
CA ALA A 45 -17.92 16.89 -2.19
C ALA A 45 -18.42 15.47 -1.90
N GLY A 46 -17.54 14.55 -1.53
CA GLY A 46 -17.83 13.16 -1.22
C GLY A 46 -17.58 12.79 0.25
N ILE A 47 -17.30 11.50 0.45
CA ILE A 47 -16.92 10.96 1.77
C ILE A 47 -15.43 11.23 2.02
N GLY A 48 -14.63 11.22 0.94
CA GLY A 48 -13.20 11.46 0.95
C GLY A 48 -12.38 10.21 1.24
N GLY A 49 -11.31 10.02 0.51
CA GLY A 49 -10.36 8.92 0.70
C GLY A 49 -9.30 8.89 -0.39
N ASP A 50 -8.23 8.11 -0.15
CA ASP A 50 -7.21 7.83 -1.16
C ASP A 50 -7.73 6.82 -2.19
N GLY A 51 -8.85 6.15 -1.89
CA GLY A 51 -9.55 5.27 -2.80
C GLY A 51 -10.79 4.63 -2.22
N VAL A 52 -11.44 3.84 -3.06
CA VAL A 52 -12.66 3.08 -2.72
C VAL A 52 -12.36 1.59 -2.84
N ILE A 53 -12.83 0.81 -1.89
CA ILE A 53 -12.72 -0.65 -1.89
C ILE A 53 -14.12 -1.24 -1.89
N ARG A 54 -14.54 -1.85 -3.00
CA ARG A 54 -15.76 -2.65 -3.04
C ARG A 54 -15.48 -4.03 -2.46
N VAL A 55 -16.29 -4.43 -1.49
CA VAL A 55 -16.21 -5.74 -0.82
C VAL A 55 -17.16 -6.68 -1.53
N VAL A 56 -16.64 -7.58 -2.36
CA VAL A 56 -17.43 -8.41 -3.26
C VAL A 56 -16.97 -9.87 -3.21
N PRO A 57 -17.86 -10.87 -3.40
CA PRO A 57 -17.44 -12.26 -3.55
C PRO A 57 -16.51 -12.44 -4.76
N THR A 58 -15.41 -13.16 -4.61
CA THR A 58 -14.46 -13.41 -5.70
C THR A 58 -15.11 -14.01 -6.93
N SER A 59 -16.09 -14.91 -6.73
CA SER A 59 -16.86 -15.56 -7.81
C SER A 59 -17.70 -14.59 -8.64
N ALA A 60 -18.02 -13.40 -8.08
CA ALA A 60 -18.82 -12.36 -8.75
C ALA A 60 -17.93 -11.27 -9.40
N ALA A 61 -16.59 -11.39 -9.35
CA ALA A 61 -15.70 -10.45 -10.01
C ALA A 61 -15.91 -10.42 -11.53
N ALA A 62 -15.80 -9.24 -12.13
CA ALA A 62 -15.91 -9.10 -13.59
C ALA A 62 -14.69 -9.69 -14.31
N GLU A 63 -13.50 -9.59 -13.72
CA GLU A 63 -12.25 -10.06 -14.29
C GLU A 63 -12.09 -11.59 -14.11
N GLU A 64 -11.79 -12.29 -15.20
CA GLU A 64 -11.58 -13.76 -15.17
C GLU A 64 -10.38 -14.15 -14.29
N SER A 65 -9.29 -13.39 -14.36
CA SER A 65 -8.09 -13.62 -13.54
C SER A 65 -8.35 -13.49 -12.03
N VAL A 66 -9.33 -12.69 -11.63
CA VAL A 66 -9.79 -12.58 -10.25
C VAL A 66 -10.69 -13.75 -9.90
N ARG A 67 -11.69 -14.08 -10.75
CA ARG A 67 -12.60 -15.24 -10.51
C ARG A 67 -11.85 -16.56 -10.34
N ALA A 68 -10.74 -16.73 -11.06
CA ALA A 68 -9.87 -17.91 -10.94
C ALA A 68 -9.27 -18.10 -9.53
N GLN A 69 -9.34 -17.10 -8.67
CA GLN A 69 -8.87 -17.18 -7.28
C GLN A 69 -9.97 -17.64 -6.31
N ALA A 70 -11.19 -17.88 -6.77
CA ALA A 70 -12.35 -18.16 -5.90
C ALA A 70 -12.20 -19.40 -5.01
N ASP A 71 -11.41 -20.39 -5.44
CA ASP A 71 -11.17 -21.61 -4.67
C ASP A 71 -10.25 -21.38 -3.45
N VAL A 72 -9.44 -20.30 -3.48
CA VAL A 72 -8.45 -19.99 -2.43
C VAL A 72 -8.78 -18.71 -1.65
N ALA A 73 -9.55 -17.80 -2.23
CA ALA A 73 -9.92 -16.53 -1.64
C ALA A 73 -11.40 -16.23 -1.86
N ARG A 74 -12.19 -16.25 -0.78
CA ARG A 74 -13.64 -16.03 -0.85
C ARG A 74 -13.99 -14.60 -1.25
N TRP A 75 -13.23 -13.61 -0.79
CA TRP A 75 -13.53 -12.19 -0.93
C TRP A 75 -12.52 -11.48 -1.82
N PHE A 76 -13.02 -10.69 -2.74
CA PHE A 76 -12.24 -9.83 -3.63
C PHE A 76 -12.21 -8.40 -3.12
N MET A 77 -10.99 -7.90 -2.94
CA MET A 77 -10.71 -6.50 -2.68
C MET A 77 -10.70 -5.73 -4.02
N ASP A 78 -11.88 -5.31 -4.51
CA ASP A 78 -11.97 -4.46 -5.71
C ASP A 78 -11.56 -3.03 -5.36
N TYR A 79 -10.25 -2.81 -5.35
CA TYR A 79 -9.66 -1.52 -5.03
C TYR A 79 -9.58 -0.61 -6.26
N ARG A 80 -9.98 0.64 -6.06
CA ARG A 80 -9.93 1.71 -7.06
C ARG A 80 -9.33 2.96 -6.43
N ASN A 81 -8.44 3.61 -7.18
CA ASN A 81 -7.85 4.89 -6.80
C ASN A 81 -8.91 6.00 -6.72
N ALA A 82 -8.57 7.14 -6.10
CA ALA A 82 -9.48 8.27 -5.97
C ALA A 82 -9.95 8.88 -7.30
N ASP A 83 -9.23 8.65 -8.39
CA ASP A 83 -9.62 9.07 -9.74
C ASP A 83 -10.58 8.08 -10.45
N GLY A 84 -10.93 6.97 -9.78
CA GLY A 84 -11.79 5.90 -10.28
C GLY A 84 -11.05 4.82 -11.09
N SER A 85 -9.77 4.95 -11.34
CA SER A 85 -8.97 3.92 -12.01
C SER A 85 -8.84 2.66 -11.16
N ALA A 86 -8.88 1.49 -11.82
CA ALA A 86 -8.64 0.23 -11.13
C ALA A 86 -7.16 0.13 -10.71
N ALA A 87 -6.93 -0.33 -9.50
CA ALA A 87 -5.60 -0.60 -8.98
C ALA A 87 -5.42 -2.09 -8.68
N GLU A 88 -4.19 -2.58 -8.79
CA GLU A 88 -3.89 -3.99 -8.65
C GLU A 88 -4.00 -4.46 -7.21
N MET A 89 -3.38 -3.73 -6.27
CA MET A 89 -3.35 -4.05 -4.85
C MET A 89 -2.85 -2.84 -4.04
N CYS A 90 -3.20 -2.78 -2.77
CA CYS A 90 -2.67 -1.83 -1.79
C CYS A 90 -2.47 -2.53 -0.44
N GLY A 91 -1.25 -2.54 0.08
CA GLY A 91 -0.95 -3.19 1.37
C GLY A 91 -1.70 -2.57 2.56
N ASN A 92 -1.89 -1.25 2.57
CA ASN A 92 -2.68 -0.54 3.58
C ASN A 92 -4.17 -0.89 3.43
N GLY A 93 -4.69 -0.85 2.20
CA GLY A 93 -6.07 -1.21 1.88
C GLY A 93 -6.39 -2.66 2.23
N SER A 94 -5.46 -3.59 2.01
CA SER A 94 -5.63 -5.01 2.35
C SER A 94 -5.84 -5.23 3.85
N ARG A 95 -5.13 -4.48 4.70
CA ARG A 95 -5.33 -4.54 6.17
C ARG A 95 -6.70 -3.99 6.57
N VAL A 96 -7.12 -2.87 5.99
CA VAL A 96 -8.44 -2.26 6.24
C VAL A 96 -9.56 -3.17 5.76
N PHE A 97 -9.40 -3.77 4.58
CA PHE A 97 -10.32 -4.76 4.03
C PHE A 97 -10.48 -5.99 4.95
N ALA A 98 -9.36 -6.54 5.41
CA ALA A 98 -9.37 -7.67 6.35
C ALA A 98 -10.04 -7.30 7.69
N ALA A 99 -9.74 -6.12 8.24
CA ALA A 99 -10.39 -5.63 9.46
C ALA A 99 -11.91 -5.51 9.29
N TYR A 100 -12.35 -5.03 8.12
CA TYR A 100 -13.76 -4.95 7.77
C TYR A 100 -14.40 -6.35 7.71
N LEU A 101 -13.81 -7.28 6.96
CA LEU A 101 -14.32 -8.66 6.86
C LEU A 101 -14.48 -9.32 8.23
N ARG A 102 -13.52 -9.11 9.14
CA ARG A 102 -13.56 -9.64 10.50
C ARG A 102 -14.68 -8.99 11.31
N ARG A 103 -14.81 -7.67 11.28
CA ARG A 103 -15.85 -6.94 12.02
C ARG A 103 -17.25 -7.36 11.61
N GLU A 104 -17.47 -7.51 10.30
CA GLU A 104 -18.78 -7.90 9.76
C GLU A 104 -19.07 -9.42 9.87
N GLY A 105 -18.14 -10.21 10.43
CA GLY A 105 -18.31 -11.67 10.53
C GLY A 105 -18.28 -12.38 9.18
N LEU A 106 -17.80 -11.72 8.13
CA LEU A 106 -17.67 -12.28 6.78
C LEU A 106 -16.49 -13.25 6.68
N GLU A 107 -15.48 -13.04 7.53
CA GLU A 107 -14.33 -13.91 7.72
C GLU A 107 -13.97 -13.99 9.20
N THR A 108 -13.84 -15.22 9.70
CA THR A 108 -13.59 -15.48 11.13
C THR A 108 -12.27 -16.18 11.41
N ALA A 109 -11.62 -16.73 10.38
CA ALA A 109 -10.32 -17.38 10.52
C ALA A 109 -9.22 -16.34 10.84
N ASP A 110 -8.24 -16.71 11.65
CA ASP A 110 -7.09 -15.83 11.93
C ASP A 110 -6.14 -15.71 10.74
N GLU A 111 -6.15 -16.68 9.85
CA GLU A 111 -5.40 -16.67 8.60
C GLU A 111 -6.30 -17.07 7.44
N PHE A 112 -6.31 -16.27 6.38
CA PHE A 112 -7.09 -16.49 5.17
C PHE A 112 -6.47 -15.77 3.97
N ALA A 113 -7.01 -16.00 2.78
CA ALA A 113 -6.60 -15.28 1.58
C ALA A 113 -7.69 -14.30 1.12
N ILE A 114 -7.26 -13.18 0.58
CA ILE A 114 -8.09 -12.22 -0.16
C ILE A 114 -7.69 -12.23 -1.63
N ALA A 115 -8.66 -12.15 -2.53
CA ALA A 115 -8.39 -12.00 -3.95
C ALA A 115 -8.08 -10.53 -4.27
N THR A 116 -7.10 -10.31 -5.14
CA THR A 116 -6.74 -9.00 -5.67
C THR A 116 -6.44 -9.11 -7.16
N ARG A 117 -6.30 -7.99 -7.88
CA ARG A 117 -5.88 -8.00 -9.29
C ARG A 117 -4.44 -8.48 -9.48
N SER A 118 -3.60 -8.37 -8.44
CA SER A 118 -2.23 -8.92 -8.42
C SER A 118 -2.12 -10.34 -7.83
N GLY A 119 -3.23 -11.11 -7.84
CA GLY A 119 -3.30 -12.47 -7.29
C GLY A 119 -3.76 -12.51 -5.83
N ALA A 120 -3.97 -13.71 -5.32
CA ALA A 120 -4.40 -13.92 -3.95
C ALA A 120 -3.30 -13.51 -2.96
N LYS A 121 -3.68 -12.81 -1.90
CA LYS A 121 -2.79 -12.37 -0.84
C LYS A 121 -3.18 -13.02 0.47
N ARG A 122 -2.21 -13.61 1.16
CA ARG A 122 -2.41 -14.18 2.49
C ARG A 122 -2.48 -13.07 3.51
N VAL A 123 -3.46 -13.13 4.38
CA VAL A 123 -3.70 -12.20 5.48
C VAL A 123 -3.69 -12.98 6.79
N ARG A 124 -3.09 -12.42 7.83
CA ARG A 124 -3.04 -13.02 9.15
C ARG A 124 -3.26 -11.96 10.24
N PHE A 125 -4.18 -12.24 11.15
CA PHE A 125 -4.36 -11.44 12.36
C PHE A 125 -3.37 -11.87 13.42
N GLU A 126 -2.74 -10.90 14.06
CA GLU A 126 -1.72 -11.13 15.07
C GLU A 126 -2.10 -10.58 16.44
N ALA A 127 -1.41 -11.06 17.46
CA ALA A 127 -1.53 -10.49 18.80
C ALA A 127 -1.18 -8.99 18.78
N GLY A 128 -1.90 -8.20 19.58
CA GLY A 128 -1.71 -6.74 19.61
C GLY A 128 -2.46 -5.97 18.52
N GLY A 129 -3.32 -6.65 17.75
CA GLY A 129 -4.19 -6.01 16.77
C GLY A 129 -3.52 -5.67 15.44
N LEU A 130 -2.33 -6.21 15.19
CA LEU A 130 -1.68 -6.07 13.88
C LEU A 130 -2.30 -7.03 12.87
N ILE A 131 -2.34 -6.60 11.62
CA ILE A 131 -2.76 -7.40 10.48
C ILE A 131 -1.57 -7.50 9.53
N ALA A 132 -1.10 -8.72 9.31
CA ALA A 132 -0.02 -9.04 8.41
C ALA A 132 -0.57 -9.44 7.03
N VAL A 133 0.06 -8.94 5.97
CA VAL A 133 -0.28 -9.25 4.58
C VAL A 133 0.99 -9.64 3.84
N ASN A 134 1.02 -10.84 3.26
CA ASN A 134 2.09 -11.22 2.34
C ASN A 134 1.88 -10.48 1.00
N LEU A 135 2.79 -9.56 0.68
CA LEU A 135 2.71 -8.76 -0.54
C LEU A 135 3.22 -9.53 -1.78
N GLY A 136 3.94 -10.62 -1.56
CA GLY A 136 4.52 -11.46 -2.60
C GLY A 136 5.99 -11.16 -2.87
N PRO A 137 6.47 -11.52 -4.08
CA PRO A 137 7.89 -11.41 -4.42
C PRO A 137 8.32 -9.96 -4.64
N TRP A 138 9.60 -9.74 -4.37
CA TRP A 138 10.31 -8.51 -4.67
C TRP A 138 11.64 -8.82 -5.37
N ARG A 139 12.21 -7.81 -6.05
CA ARG A 139 13.53 -7.93 -6.68
C ARG A 139 14.20 -6.57 -6.76
N PHE A 140 15.51 -6.54 -6.89
CA PHE A 140 16.20 -5.35 -7.38
C PHE A 140 15.85 -5.11 -8.85
N ARG A 141 15.77 -3.84 -9.25
CA ARG A 141 15.50 -3.51 -10.65
C ARG A 141 16.65 -3.93 -11.56
N ASP A 142 17.88 -3.71 -11.09
CA ASP A 142 19.10 -4.15 -11.72
C ASP A 142 19.96 -4.88 -10.69
N GLU A 143 19.97 -6.21 -10.75
CA GLU A 143 20.75 -7.04 -9.82
C GLU A 143 22.26 -6.89 -10.03
N ALA A 144 22.72 -6.55 -11.25
CA ALA A 144 24.14 -6.39 -11.55
C ALA A 144 24.67 -5.07 -10.96
N ASP A 145 23.94 -3.96 -11.16
CA ASP A 145 24.35 -2.65 -10.65
C ASP A 145 24.16 -2.55 -9.13
N ALA A 146 23.10 -3.16 -8.57
CA ALA A 146 22.89 -3.23 -7.14
C ALA A 146 23.91 -4.13 -6.42
N GLY A 147 24.51 -5.11 -7.14
CA GLY A 147 25.35 -6.14 -6.53
C GLY A 147 26.71 -5.66 -6.03
N ASP A 148 27.36 -4.72 -6.70
CA ASP A 148 28.73 -4.32 -6.36
C ASP A 148 28.78 -3.18 -5.32
N ASP A 149 27.97 -2.11 -5.50
CA ASP A 149 28.02 -0.91 -4.65
C ASP A 149 26.72 -0.67 -3.88
N GLY A 150 25.65 -1.44 -4.11
CA GLY A 150 24.34 -1.22 -3.50
C GLY A 150 23.65 0.07 -3.97
N ILE A 151 24.04 0.59 -5.13
CA ILE A 151 23.57 1.87 -5.69
C ILE A 151 23.36 1.68 -7.19
N ASP A 152 22.14 1.92 -7.67
CA ASP A 152 21.81 1.89 -9.11
C ASP A 152 21.21 3.21 -9.61
N ALA A 153 21.02 4.19 -8.72
CA ALA A 153 20.43 5.47 -9.05
C ALA A 153 20.96 6.61 -8.19
N LEU A 154 20.83 7.84 -8.73
CA LEU A 154 20.99 9.09 -7.99
C LEU A 154 19.65 9.82 -7.95
N VAL A 155 19.28 10.32 -6.78
CA VAL A 155 18.06 11.10 -6.57
C VAL A 155 18.43 12.57 -6.28
N HIS A 156 17.88 13.46 -7.10
CA HIS A 156 18.05 14.90 -6.94
C HIS A 156 16.80 15.49 -6.26
N LEU A 157 17.03 16.22 -5.19
CA LEU A 157 16.02 16.99 -4.48
C LEU A 157 16.50 18.44 -4.35
N ASP A 158 15.61 19.41 -4.58
CA ASP A 158 15.95 20.84 -4.53
C ASP A 158 16.62 21.21 -3.20
N GLY A 159 17.72 21.94 -3.29
CA GLY A 159 18.49 22.40 -2.11
C GLY A 159 19.47 21.37 -1.54
N HIS A 160 19.59 20.19 -2.14
CA HIS A 160 20.48 19.11 -1.69
C HIS A 160 21.47 18.68 -2.78
N GLN A 161 22.59 18.09 -2.36
CA GLN A 161 23.43 17.30 -3.25
C GLN A 161 22.69 16.02 -3.64
N PRO A 162 23.01 15.42 -4.81
CA PRO A 162 22.40 14.15 -5.20
C PRO A 162 22.59 13.06 -4.15
N PHE A 163 21.53 12.30 -3.88
CA PHE A 163 21.56 11.17 -2.95
C PHE A 163 21.75 9.86 -3.70
N SER A 164 22.55 8.96 -3.16
CA SER A 164 22.65 7.58 -3.62
C SER A 164 21.38 6.80 -3.30
N ALA A 165 20.94 5.97 -4.23
CA ALA A 165 19.73 5.20 -4.10
C ALA A 165 19.83 3.82 -4.74
N VAL A 166 18.97 2.90 -4.31
CA VAL A 166 18.77 1.60 -4.92
C VAL A 166 17.30 1.43 -5.34
N SER A 167 17.09 0.79 -6.48
CA SER A 167 15.76 0.58 -7.04
C SER A 167 15.29 -0.85 -6.85
N LEU A 168 14.03 -0.98 -6.36
CA LEU A 168 13.35 -2.25 -6.14
C LEU A 168 12.02 -2.29 -6.90
N ASP A 169 11.57 -3.51 -7.20
CA ASP A 169 10.27 -3.80 -7.78
C ASP A 169 9.50 -4.75 -6.85
N LEU A 170 8.35 -4.29 -6.37
CA LEU A 170 7.41 -5.05 -5.54
C LEU A 170 6.06 -5.23 -6.25
N GLY A 171 6.08 -5.33 -7.61
CA GLY A 171 4.92 -5.20 -8.48
C GLY A 171 4.68 -3.75 -8.91
N ASN A 172 5.35 -2.81 -8.26
CA ASN A 172 5.46 -1.41 -8.63
C ASN A 172 6.88 -0.90 -8.31
N PRO A 173 7.38 0.12 -9.03
CA PRO A 173 8.76 0.58 -8.90
C PRO A 173 8.95 1.48 -7.68
N HIS A 174 10.05 1.23 -6.96
CA HIS A 174 10.52 1.99 -5.81
C HIS A 174 11.98 2.37 -5.97
N THR A 175 12.35 3.56 -5.54
CA THR A 175 13.74 4.04 -5.47
C THR A 175 14.00 4.54 -4.06
N VAL A 176 14.84 3.81 -3.32
CA VAL A 176 15.10 4.05 -1.91
C VAL A 176 16.40 4.81 -1.73
N VAL A 177 16.33 5.93 -1.04
CA VAL A 177 17.44 6.84 -0.74
C VAL A 177 17.92 6.63 0.69
N ALA A 178 19.20 6.30 0.86
CA ALA A 178 19.87 6.35 2.16
C ALA A 178 20.26 7.78 2.48
N LEU A 179 19.61 8.42 3.44
CA LEU A 179 19.94 9.80 3.82
C LEU A 179 21.26 9.87 4.60
N PRO A 180 22.19 10.76 4.23
CA PRO A 180 23.37 11.10 5.04
C PRO A 180 22.97 11.58 6.44
N GLU A 181 23.78 11.32 7.46
CA GLU A 181 23.47 11.65 8.87
C GLU A 181 23.15 13.14 9.09
N ASN A 182 23.78 14.02 8.33
CA ASN A 182 23.61 15.47 8.43
C ASN A 182 22.37 16.02 7.73
N VAL A 183 21.54 15.18 7.08
CA VAL A 183 20.30 15.59 6.42
C VAL A 183 19.12 15.20 7.29
N ASP A 184 18.31 16.16 7.72
CA ASP A 184 17.10 15.90 8.49
C ASP A 184 15.99 15.37 7.58
N LEU A 185 15.50 14.14 7.85
CA LEU A 185 14.40 13.52 7.13
C LEU A 185 13.12 14.39 7.18
N ASN A 186 12.83 15.00 8.33
CA ASN A 186 11.64 15.82 8.50
C ASN A 186 11.73 17.19 7.82
N GLY A 187 12.96 17.65 7.55
CA GLY A 187 13.23 18.90 6.87
C GLY A 187 13.17 18.83 5.34
N LEU A 188 13.00 17.64 4.75
CA LEU A 188 12.93 17.52 3.28
C LEU A 188 11.64 18.15 2.74
N ASP A 189 11.77 18.92 1.65
CA ASP A 189 10.63 19.41 0.87
C ASP A 189 10.26 18.37 -0.20
N LEU A 190 9.21 17.57 0.05
CA LEU A 190 8.68 16.58 -0.87
C LEU A 190 7.41 17.07 -1.60
N SER A 191 7.16 18.37 -1.63
CA SER A 191 6.02 18.98 -2.35
C SER A 191 6.15 18.86 -3.88
N ARG A 192 7.38 18.65 -4.37
CA ARG A 192 7.71 18.41 -5.78
C ARG A 192 8.31 17.04 -5.97
N PRO A 193 8.08 16.40 -7.14
CA PRO A 193 8.66 15.10 -7.44
C PRO A 193 10.20 15.17 -7.47
N PRO A 194 10.90 14.29 -6.73
CA PRO A 194 12.34 14.11 -6.88
C PRO A 194 12.71 13.65 -8.29
N VAL A 195 13.88 14.04 -8.78
CA VAL A 195 14.39 13.60 -10.09
C VAL A 195 15.33 12.43 -9.90
N VAL A 196 15.01 11.30 -10.52
CA VAL A 196 15.80 10.06 -10.45
C VAL A 196 16.63 9.89 -11.72
N ASN A 197 17.92 9.58 -11.57
CA ASN A 197 18.85 9.34 -12.66
C ASN A 197 19.57 7.97 -12.46
N PRO A 198 19.50 7.03 -13.41
CA PRO A 198 18.76 7.09 -14.68
C PRO A 198 17.25 7.17 -14.47
N ALA A 199 16.56 7.91 -15.34
CA ALA A 199 15.10 8.11 -15.22
C ALA A 199 14.37 6.77 -15.43
N PRO A 200 13.56 6.31 -14.44
CA PRO A 200 12.76 5.10 -14.62
C PRO A 200 11.71 5.31 -15.72
N PRO A 201 11.54 4.37 -16.69
CA PRO A 201 10.67 4.57 -17.87
C PRO A 201 9.20 4.89 -17.53
N GLN A 202 8.71 4.39 -16.40
CA GLN A 202 7.33 4.60 -15.94
C GLN A 202 7.25 5.48 -14.69
N GLY A 203 8.36 6.15 -14.31
CA GLY A 203 8.48 6.80 -13.01
C GLY A 203 8.64 5.79 -11.87
N THR A 204 8.78 6.29 -10.65
CA THR A 204 8.99 5.49 -9.44
C THR A 204 8.42 6.20 -8.22
N ASN A 205 8.09 5.44 -7.18
CA ASN A 205 7.96 5.99 -5.83
C ASN A 205 9.37 6.24 -5.29
N VAL A 206 9.57 7.30 -4.53
CA VAL A 206 10.88 7.63 -3.96
C VAL A 206 10.77 7.69 -2.44
N GLU A 207 11.45 6.76 -1.79
CA GLU A 207 11.48 6.63 -0.33
C GLU A 207 12.78 7.21 0.21
N PHE A 208 12.69 8.17 1.13
CA PHE A 208 13.83 8.71 1.87
C PHE A 208 13.89 8.04 3.24
N VAL A 209 14.99 7.35 3.55
CA VAL A 209 15.11 6.55 4.77
C VAL A 209 16.17 7.07 5.73
N ARG A 210 15.84 6.97 7.02
CA ARG A 210 16.72 7.22 8.14
C ARG A 210 16.79 5.99 9.05
N PRO A 211 17.87 5.20 9.01
CA PRO A 211 18.06 4.11 9.97
C PRO A 211 18.26 4.64 11.40
N HIS A 212 17.70 3.95 12.39
CA HIS A 212 17.88 4.20 13.82
C HIS A 212 18.66 3.08 14.52
N GLY A 213 19.20 2.15 13.75
CA GLY A 213 19.90 0.95 14.18
C GLY A 213 19.38 -0.27 13.44
N LEU A 214 19.89 -1.44 13.78
CA LEU A 214 19.46 -2.69 13.16
C LEU A 214 17.99 -2.97 13.46
N GLY A 215 17.21 -3.22 12.41
CA GLY A 215 15.79 -3.56 12.52
C GLY A 215 14.86 -2.37 12.74
N HIS A 216 15.34 -1.12 12.65
CA HIS A 216 14.47 0.07 12.82
C HIS A 216 14.90 1.22 11.90
N LEU A 217 13.92 1.81 11.21
CA LEU A 217 14.10 3.00 10.38
C LEU A 217 12.85 3.89 10.41
N SER A 218 13.04 5.15 10.04
CA SER A 218 11.96 6.06 9.64
C SER A 218 12.03 6.36 8.16
N MET A 219 10.89 6.60 7.52
CA MET A 219 10.84 7.00 6.12
C MET A 219 9.80 8.08 5.84
N ARG A 220 10.04 8.83 4.77
CA ARG A 220 9.03 9.62 4.05
C ARG A 220 9.07 9.22 2.58
N VAL A 221 7.94 9.36 1.89
CA VAL A 221 7.79 8.91 0.50
C VAL A 221 7.13 9.98 -0.35
N HIS A 222 7.63 10.13 -1.58
CA HIS A 222 6.93 10.81 -2.67
C HIS A 222 6.41 9.76 -3.63
N GLU A 223 5.09 9.51 -3.62
CA GLU A 223 4.47 8.50 -4.48
C GLU A 223 4.29 9.00 -5.90
N ARG A 224 4.55 8.13 -6.85
CA ARG A 224 4.44 8.36 -8.29
C ARG A 224 3.01 8.80 -8.67
N GLY A 225 2.89 10.01 -9.23
CA GLY A 225 1.61 10.54 -9.69
C GLY A 225 0.68 11.06 -8.58
N VAL A 226 1.09 10.94 -7.30
CA VAL A 226 0.28 11.37 -6.15
C VAL A 226 0.95 12.52 -5.39
N GLY A 227 2.25 12.41 -5.12
CA GLY A 227 2.99 13.32 -4.26
C GLY A 227 3.37 12.70 -2.92
N GLU A 228 3.70 13.53 -1.93
CA GLU A 228 3.97 13.03 -0.59
C GLU A 228 2.71 12.48 0.06
N THR A 229 2.81 11.23 0.56
CA THR A 229 1.75 10.57 1.33
C THR A 229 2.22 10.22 2.73
N ARG A 230 1.27 9.97 3.63
CA ARG A 230 1.57 9.66 5.03
C ARG A 230 1.97 8.20 5.25
N SER A 231 1.69 7.31 4.30
CA SER A 231 2.05 5.89 4.36
C SER A 231 1.91 5.22 3.00
N CYS A 232 2.99 4.63 2.51
CA CYS A 232 3.00 3.72 1.37
C CYS A 232 3.42 2.33 1.86
N GLY A 233 2.56 1.32 1.71
CA GLY A 233 2.83 -0.03 2.22
C GLY A 233 3.97 -0.73 1.50
N THR A 234 3.96 -0.72 0.16
CA THR A 234 5.06 -1.28 -0.66
C THR A 234 6.34 -0.45 -0.52
N GLY A 235 6.22 0.88 -0.35
CA GLY A 235 7.34 1.77 -0.06
C GLY A 235 8.01 1.44 1.28
N ALA A 236 7.24 1.13 2.32
CA ALA A 236 7.80 0.69 3.60
C ALA A 236 8.56 -0.65 3.47
N CYS A 237 8.04 -1.56 2.64
CA CYS A 237 8.73 -2.81 2.33
C CYS A 237 10.03 -2.55 1.55
N ALA A 238 10.00 -1.72 0.51
CA ALA A 238 11.18 -1.35 -0.25
C ALA A 238 12.24 -0.70 0.64
N ALA A 239 11.84 0.24 1.51
CA ALA A 239 12.72 0.91 2.47
C ALA A 239 13.41 -0.08 3.42
N ALA A 240 12.65 -1.02 4.00
CA ALA A 240 13.21 -2.04 4.89
C ALA A 240 14.15 -3.00 4.17
N LEU A 241 13.78 -3.48 2.97
CA LEU A 241 14.58 -4.40 2.17
C LEU A 241 15.89 -3.76 1.69
N ALA A 242 15.84 -2.51 1.21
CA ALA A 242 17.03 -1.75 0.85
C ALA A 242 17.96 -1.52 2.05
N THR A 243 17.40 -1.11 3.19
CA THR A 243 18.18 -0.88 4.42
C THR A 243 18.80 -2.18 4.93
N ARG A 244 18.05 -3.31 4.86
CA ARG A 244 18.55 -4.64 5.19
C ARG A 244 19.73 -5.02 4.29
N PHE A 245 19.61 -4.76 3.00
CA PHE A 245 20.67 -5.02 2.02
C PHE A 245 21.94 -4.23 2.34
N TRP A 246 21.84 -2.91 2.58
CA TRP A 246 22.98 -2.07 2.94
C TRP A 246 23.59 -2.41 4.30
N ALA A 247 22.80 -2.94 5.24
CA ALA A 247 23.31 -3.40 6.53
C ALA A 247 24.16 -4.67 6.42
N GLY A 248 24.06 -5.40 5.31
CA GLY A 248 24.92 -6.53 4.97
C GLY A 248 24.57 -7.81 5.72
N GLU A 249 25.56 -8.72 5.77
CA GLU A 249 25.42 -10.03 6.41
C GLU A 249 25.13 -9.89 7.91
N GLY A 250 24.11 -10.63 8.38
CA GLY A 250 23.64 -10.56 9.77
C GLY A 250 22.57 -9.49 10.03
N ALA A 251 22.12 -8.74 9.02
CA ALA A 251 20.97 -7.86 9.15
C ALA A 251 19.70 -8.66 9.51
N PRO A 252 18.85 -8.17 10.42
CA PRO A 252 17.62 -8.87 10.80
C PRO A 252 16.64 -8.95 9.64
N ASP A 253 15.80 -10.00 9.64
CA ASP A 253 14.71 -10.13 8.67
C ASP A 253 13.49 -9.26 9.03
N VAL A 254 13.36 -8.86 10.29
CA VAL A 254 12.24 -8.08 10.80
C VAL A 254 12.66 -6.63 11.04
N TRP A 255 11.91 -5.71 10.44
CA TRP A 255 12.15 -4.28 10.51
C TRP A 255 10.92 -3.53 10.99
N THR A 256 11.12 -2.61 11.92
CA THR A 256 10.15 -1.58 12.29
C THR A 256 10.35 -0.38 11.37
N VAL A 257 9.28 0.08 10.75
CA VAL A 257 9.28 1.24 9.85
C VAL A 257 8.32 2.29 10.39
N ASP A 258 8.88 3.40 10.86
CA ASP A 258 8.08 4.58 11.24
C ASP A 258 7.80 5.42 9.99
N VAL A 259 6.53 5.66 9.73
CA VAL A 259 6.02 6.53 8.65
C VAL A 259 5.22 7.68 9.27
N PRO A 260 4.98 8.80 8.55
CA PRO A 260 4.18 9.91 9.10
C PRO A 260 2.81 9.49 9.64
N GLY A 261 2.19 8.45 9.06
CA GLY A 261 0.88 7.92 9.47
C GLY A 261 0.93 6.88 10.59
N GLY A 262 2.11 6.48 11.09
CA GLY A 262 2.22 5.51 12.19
C GLY A 262 3.40 4.56 12.05
N ARG A 263 3.23 3.34 12.55
CA ARG A 263 4.28 2.32 12.60
C ARG A 263 3.88 1.06 11.89
N LEU A 264 4.78 0.53 11.08
CA LEU A 264 4.66 -0.71 10.34
C LEU A 264 5.75 -1.69 10.75
N ARG A 265 5.51 -2.96 10.54
CA ARG A 265 6.52 -4.00 10.61
C ARG A 265 6.65 -4.65 9.24
N VAL A 266 7.87 -4.77 8.76
CA VAL A 266 8.21 -5.46 7.52
C VAL A 266 9.02 -6.70 7.87
N THR A 267 8.70 -7.82 7.26
CA THR A 267 9.45 -9.07 7.40
C THR A 267 9.91 -9.54 6.03
N ALA A 268 11.22 -9.62 5.83
CA ALA A 268 11.80 -10.30 4.67
C ALA A 268 11.60 -11.82 4.86
N LEU A 269 10.92 -12.45 3.91
CA LEU A 269 10.62 -13.87 3.96
C LEU A 269 11.57 -14.66 3.04
N PRO A 270 11.74 -15.98 3.29
CA PRO A 270 12.48 -16.84 2.35
C PRO A 270 11.89 -16.79 0.94
N GLY A 271 12.74 -16.94 -0.08
CA GLY A 271 12.31 -16.94 -1.49
C GLY A 271 12.04 -15.56 -2.06
N GLN A 272 12.66 -14.52 -1.50
CA GLN A 272 12.47 -13.12 -1.93
C GLN A 272 11.01 -12.65 -1.84
N GLU A 273 10.29 -13.11 -0.83
CA GLU A 273 8.96 -12.58 -0.50
C GLU A 273 9.04 -11.56 0.64
N VAL A 274 8.01 -10.75 0.79
CA VAL A 274 7.91 -9.74 1.84
C VAL A 274 6.53 -9.70 2.47
N GLU A 275 6.48 -9.63 3.79
CA GLU A 275 5.27 -9.45 4.57
C GLU A 275 5.25 -8.06 5.22
N LEU A 276 4.11 -7.39 5.12
CA LEU A 276 3.83 -6.11 5.76
C LEU A 276 2.80 -6.29 6.86
N ALA A 277 3.12 -5.91 8.08
CA ALA A 277 2.17 -5.90 9.19
C ALA A 277 1.98 -4.48 9.74
N GLY A 278 0.76 -4.17 10.13
CA GLY A 278 0.42 -2.88 10.72
C GLY A 278 -1.02 -2.82 11.22
N PRO A 279 -1.40 -1.72 11.88
CA PRO A 279 -2.76 -1.51 12.33
C PRO A 279 -3.70 -1.22 11.16
N ALA A 280 -4.99 -1.45 11.40
CA ALA A 280 -6.09 -0.92 10.60
C ALA A 280 -7.18 -0.41 11.53
N VAL A 281 -7.75 0.74 11.18
CA VAL A 281 -8.80 1.40 11.97
C VAL A 281 -10.03 1.61 11.09
N LEU A 282 -11.17 1.14 11.57
CA LEU A 282 -12.48 1.46 10.98
C LEU A 282 -13.04 2.66 11.73
N VAL A 283 -13.19 3.78 11.05
CA VAL A 283 -13.43 5.10 11.66
C VAL A 283 -14.91 5.40 11.84
N ALA A 284 -15.72 5.10 10.81
CA ALA A 284 -17.13 5.42 10.80
C ALA A 284 -17.90 4.55 9.80
N ASP A 285 -19.15 4.35 10.08
CA ASP A 285 -20.12 3.77 9.15
C ASP A 285 -21.17 4.81 8.77
N GLY A 286 -21.70 4.70 7.56
CA GLY A 286 -22.73 5.61 7.08
C GLY A 286 -23.48 5.07 5.87
N VAL A 287 -24.39 5.91 5.40
CA VAL A 287 -25.15 5.69 4.16
C VAL A 287 -25.07 6.95 3.33
N THR A 288 -24.80 6.82 2.05
CA THR A 288 -24.74 7.95 1.12
C THR A 288 -25.75 7.79 -0.02
N THR A 289 -26.14 8.90 -0.62
CA THR A 289 -26.93 8.99 -1.84
C THR A 289 -26.08 9.40 -3.05
N LEU A 290 -24.74 9.40 -2.92
CA LEU A 290 -23.79 9.81 -3.94
C LEU A 290 -23.52 8.69 -4.98
N VAL A 291 -24.55 8.07 -5.54
CA VAL A 291 -24.44 6.97 -6.51
C VAL A 291 -25.41 7.15 -7.67
#